data_87f30478ee6799927da552a8f798e066
#
_entry.id   87f30478ee6799927da552a8f798e066
#
_cell.length_a   1.000
_cell.length_b   1.000
_cell.length_c   1.000
_cell.angle_alpha   90.00
_cell.angle_beta   90.00
_cell.angle_gamma   90.00
#
_symmetry.space_group_name_H-M   'P 1'
#
loop_
_entity.id
_entity.type
_entity.pdbx_description
1 polymer ?
#
loop_
_entity_poly.entity_id
_entity_poly.type
_entity_poly.pdbx_seq_one_letter_code
_entity_poly.pdbx_strand_id
1 'polypeptide(L)'
;MSVSTEFPTFPLSSLPPLPSTWEDTSWHNDACPSWHVGNEVYVYIDFPEASEREFPESVRFTVINMATDTVLVHTDEWEEVLKHV
;
A
#
# COMPACT_ATOMS: atom_id res chain seq x y z
N MET A 1 4.89 11.23 -8.82
CA MET A 1 3.65 10.81 -8.15
C MET A 1 3.89 10.70 -6.66
N SER A 2 2.94 11.10 -5.88
CA SER A 2 3.04 11.01 -4.42
C SER A 2 1.65 10.81 -3.83
N VAL A 3 1.62 10.29 -2.58
CA VAL A 3 0.35 10.09 -1.88
C VAL A 3 -0.45 11.40 -1.81
N SER A 4 0.21 12.50 -1.44
CA SER A 4 -0.49 13.77 -1.24
C SER A 4 -1.08 14.35 -2.53
N THR A 5 -0.48 14.09 -3.69
CA THR A 5 -1.01 14.55 -4.97
C THR A 5 -2.04 13.61 -5.56
N GLU A 6 -1.85 12.30 -5.41
CA GLU A 6 -2.73 11.30 -6.00
C GLU A 6 -3.92 10.95 -5.09
N PHE A 7 -3.75 11.07 -3.78
CA PHE A 7 -4.78 10.77 -2.78
C PHE A 7 -4.82 11.89 -1.75
N PRO A 8 -5.34 13.07 -2.11
CA PRO A 8 -5.27 14.25 -1.24
C PRO A 8 -6.01 14.11 0.10
N THR A 9 -6.96 13.19 0.20
CA THR A 9 -7.68 12.94 1.46
C THR A 9 -7.05 11.86 2.33
N PHE A 10 -5.96 11.23 1.85
CA PHE A 10 -5.31 10.16 2.62
C PHE A 10 -4.58 10.76 3.82
N PRO A 11 -4.84 10.24 5.04
CA PRO A 11 -4.19 10.78 6.25
C PRO A 11 -2.74 10.29 6.35
N LEU A 12 -1.80 11.16 5.96
CA LEU A 12 -0.37 10.80 5.93
C LEU A 12 0.15 10.39 7.30
N SER A 13 -0.41 10.95 8.38
CA SER A 13 0.00 10.59 9.74
C SER A 13 -0.32 9.15 10.12
N SER A 14 -1.20 8.49 9.35
CA SER A 14 -1.58 7.09 9.60
C SER A 14 -0.62 6.09 8.99
N LEU A 15 0.34 6.55 8.16
CA LEU A 15 1.29 5.64 7.51
C LEU A 15 2.26 5.07 8.55
N PRO A 16 2.56 3.76 8.47
CA PRO A 16 3.62 3.19 9.30
C PRO A 16 4.98 3.71 8.85
N PRO A 17 6.05 3.52 9.65
CA PRO A 17 7.38 3.92 9.23
C PRO A 17 7.79 3.17 7.96
N LEU A 18 8.03 3.90 6.88
CA LEU A 18 8.40 3.33 5.59
C LEU A 18 9.90 3.43 5.38
N PRO A 19 10.56 2.36 4.88
CA PRO A 19 11.98 2.45 4.51
C PRO A 19 12.21 3.54 3.46
N SER A 20 13.28 4.30 3.59
CA SER A 20 13.59 5.40 2.68
C SER A 20 13.91 4.93 1.26
N THR A 21 14.22 3.64 1.10
CA THR A 21 14.52 3.04 -0.21
C THR A 21 13.27 2.72 -1.03
N TRP A 22 12.09 2.77 -0.42
CA TRP A 22 10.85 2.51 -1.14
C TRP A 22 10.48 3.72 -1.99
N GLU A 23 10.04 3.46 -3.22
CA GLU A 23 9.61 4.50 -4.14
C GLU A 23 8.08 4.63 -4.10
N ASP A 24 7.59 5.85 -3.88
CA ASP A 24 6.16 6.14 -3.91
C ASP A 24 5.66 6.03 -5.35
N THR A 25 4.78 5.07 -5.61
CA THR A 25 4.20 4.81 -6.92
C THR A 25 2.69 5.09 -6.95
N SER A 26 2.20 5.85 -5.97
CA SER A 26 0.78 6.15 -5.85
C SER A 26 0.20 6.75 -7.13
N TRP A 27 -0.97 6.25 -7.52
CA TRP A 27 -1.65 6.66 -8.75
C TRP A 27 -3.14 6.82 -8.45
N HIS A 28 -3.72 7.96 -8.81
CA HIS A 28 -5.09 8.31 -8.43
C HIS A 28 -6.17 7.37 -9.01
N ASN A 29 -5.85 6.60 -10.04
CA ASN A 29 -6.79 5.61 -10.58
C ASN A 29 -6.74 4.27 -9.84
N ASP A 30 -5.77 4.08 -8.95
CA ASP A 30 -5.73 2.92 -8.07
C ASP A 30 -6.65 3.15 -6.86
N ALA A 31 -6.99 2.06 -6.17
CA ALA A 31 -7.85 2.13 -5.00
C ALA A 31 -7.18 2.83 -3.80
N CYS A 32 -5.85 2.77 -3.72
CA CYS A 32 -5.09 3.30 -2.59
C CYS A 32 -3.64 3.54 -2.95
N PRO A 33 -2.89 4.24 -2.08
CA PRO A 33 -1.45 4.47 -2.28
C PRO A 33 -0.64 3.19 -2.37
N SER A 34 0.48 3.25 -3.10
CA SER A 34 1.39 2.11 -3.27
C SER A 34 2.84 2.55 -3.30
N TRP A 35 3.73 1.59 -3.02
CA TRP A 35 5.18 1.79 -3.05
C TRP A 35 5.86 0.62 -3.72
N HIS A 36 6.86 0.92 -4.55
CA HIS A 36 7.73 -0.08 -5.15
C HIS A 36 8.86 -0.37 -4.17
N VAL A 37 9.01 -1.64 -3.79
CA VAL A 37 10.00 -2.04 -2.79
C VAL A 37 11.20 -2.77 -3.39
N GLY A 38 11.15 -3.09 -4.68
CA GLY A 38 12.23 -3.75 -5.42
C GLY A 38 11.76 -5.03 -6.10
N ASN A 39 12.43 -5.46 -7.19
CA ASN A 39 12.18 -6.75 -7.85
C ASN A 39 10.70 -7.01 -8.21
N GLU A 40 10.02 -6.02 -8.75
CA GLU A 40 8.61 -6.13 -9.14
C GLU A 40 7.65 -6.31 -7.96
N VAL A 41 8.10 -6.08 -6.72
CA VAL A 41 7.26 -6.18 -5.53
C VAL A 41 6.75 -4.80 -5.16
N TYR A 42 5.43 -4.72 -4.91
CA TYR A 42 4.75 -3.48 -4.53
C TYR A 42 3.96 -3.69 -3.25
N VAL A 43 3.94 -2.66 -2.41
CA VAL A 43 3.12 -2.64 -1.19
C VAL A 43 2.02 -1.62 -1.37
N TYR A 44 0.77 -2.05 -1.17
CA TYR A 44 -0.40 -1.18 -1.17
C TYR A 44 -0.83 -0.96 0.27
N ILE A 45 -1.03 0.31 0.64
CA ILE A 45 -1.49 0.69 1.97
C ILE A 45 -2.80 1.43 1.82
N ASP A 46 -3.88 0.79 2.24
CA ASP A 46 -5.22 1.35 2.11
C ASP A 46 -5.50 2.36 3.24
N PHE A 47 -6.64 3.01 3.15
CA PHE A 47 -7.06 3.98 4.17
C PHE A 47 -7.22 3.30 5.52
N PRO A 48 -6.89 3.99 6.63
CA PRO A 48 -7.07 3.40 7.96
C PRO A 48 -8.55 3.16 8.27
N GLU A 49 -9.44 4.05 7.79
CA GLU A 49 -10.88 3.87 7.96
C GLU A 49 -11.43 2.94 6.89
N ALA A 50 -12.03 1.83 7.30
CA ALA A 50 -12.57 0.86 6.37
C ALA A 50 -13.61 1.46 5.42
N SER A 51 -14.40 2.41 5.89
CA SER A 51 -15.43 3.07 5.08
C SER A 51 -14.86 3.92 3.94
N GLU A 52 -13.58 4.28 4.02
CA GLU A 52 -12.89 5.05 2.97
C GLU A 52 -12.30 4.15 1.89
N ARG A 53 -12.28 2.84 2.10
CA ARG A 53 -11.70 1.89 1.16
C ARG A 53 -12.69 1.54 0.05
N GLU A 54 -12.17 1.19 -1.11
CA GLU A 54 -13.01 0.72 -2.21
C GLU A 54 -13.83 -0.51 -1.79
N PHE A 55 -13.20 -1.40 -1.01
CA PHE A 55 -13.86 -2.56 -0.43
C PHE A 55 -13.74 -2.49 1.09
N PRO A 56 -14.78 -2.01 1.80
CA PRO A 56 -14.69 -1.82 3.25
C PRO A 56 -14.34 -3.08 4.05
N GLU A 57 -14.66 -4.26 3.53
CA GLU A 57 -14.34 -5.53 4.18
C GLU A 57 -12.90 -5.99 3.91
N SER A 58 -12.15 -5.26 3.09
CA SER A 58 -10.77 -5.60 2.78
C SER A 58 -9.82 -5.23 3.91
N VAL A 59 -8.64 -5.88 3.93
CA VAL A 59 -7.58 -5.54 4.87
C VAL A 59 -6.81 -4.31 4.38
N ARG A 60 -5.99 -3.74 5.27
CA ARG A 60 -5.30 -2.49 4.98
C ARG A 60 -4.06 -2.65 4.10
N PHE A 61 -3.32 -3.76 4.25
CA PHE A 61 -2.04 -3.92 3.57
C PHE A 61 -2.05 -5.10 2.61
N THR A 62 -1.51 -4.88 1.41
CA THR A 62 -1.36 -5.93 0.41
C THR A 62 0.02 -5.83 -0.21
N VAL A 63 0.74 -6.95 -0.25
CA VAL A 63 2.04 -7.05 -0.94
C VAL A 63 1.84 -7.92 -2.17
N ILE A 64 2.20 -7.39 -3.33
CA ILE A 64 1.98 -8.06 -4.62
C ILE A 64 3.30 -8.15 -5.39
N ASN A 65 3.54 -9.31 -6.01
CA ASN A 65 4.57 -9.45 -7.02
C ASN A 65 3.91 -9.20 -8.37
N MET A 66 4.24 -8.10 -9.02
CA MET A 66 3.60 -7.70 -10.28
C MET A 66 4.05 -8.53 -11.47
N ALA A 67 5.27 -9.10 -11.43
CA ALA A 67 5.76 -9.93 -12.52
C ALA A 67 4.99 -11.24 -12.64
N THR A 68 4.56 -11.80 -11.50
CA THR A 68 3.82 -13.06 -11.45
C THR A 68 2.33 -12.86 -11.15
N ASP A 69 1.92 -11.61 -10.89
CA ASP A 69 0.55 -11.25 -10.50
C ASP A 69 0.10 -12.07 -9.27
N THR A 70 0.99 -12.20 -8.30
CA THR A 70 0.77 -13.01 -7.10
C THR A 70 0.70 -12.13 -5.86
N VAL A 71 -0.36 -12.28 -5.07
CA VAL A 71 -0.46 -11.65 -3.75
C VAL A 71 0.41 -12.43 -2.78
N LEU A 72 1.43 -11.76 -2.23
CA LEU A 72 2.36 -12.38 -1.30
C LEU A 72 1.81 -12.37 0.13
N VAL A 73 1.14 -11.27 0.51
CA VAL A 73 0.47 -11.19 1.81
C VAL A 73 -0.67 -10.17 1.72
N HIS A 74 -1.71 -10.41 2.50
CA HIS A 74 -2.92 -9.59 2.53
C HIS A 74 -3.36 -9.56 4.00
N THR A 75 -3.06 -8.46 4.71
CA THR A 75 -3.11 -8.43 6.17
C THR A 75 -3.38 -7.04 6.72
N ASP A 76 -3.90 -6.97 7.96
CA ASP A 76 -4.00 -5.72 8.72
C ASP A 76 -2.79 -5.48 9.61
N GLU A 77 -1.83 -6.43 9.64
CA GLU A 77 -0.65 -6.36 10.52
C GLU A 77 0.58 -5.91 9.76
N TRP A 78 1.14 -4.75 10.13
CA TRP A 78 2.32 -4.20 9.46
C TRP A 78 3.53 -5.14 9.58
N GLU A 79 3.70 -5.82 10.70
CA GLU A 79 4.80 -6.77 10.88
C GLU A 79 4.76 -7.90 9.86
N GLU A 80 3.56 -8.32 9.44
CA GLU A 80 3.43 -9.35 8.41
C GLU A 80 3.91 -8.84 7.05
N VAL A 81 3.67 -7.56 6.75
CA VAL A 81 4.18 -6.94 5.52
C VAL A 81 5.70 -7.01 5.49
N LEU A 82 6.35 -6.65 6.62
CA LEU A 82 7.81 -6.59 6.69
C LEU A 82 8.48 -7.95 6.51
N LYS A 83 7.75 -9.04 6.72
CA LYS A 83 8.27 -10.40 6.49
C LYS A 83 8.36 -10.75 5.00
N HIS A 84 7.72 -9.97 4.13
CA HIS A 84 7.60 -10.28 2.71
C HIS A 84 8.28 -9.24 1.82
N VAL A 85 9.01 -8.31 2.41
CA VAL A 85 9.71 -7.24 1.67
C VAL A 85 11.19 -7.17 2.00
#